data_d4a4a6da7536a5e8a6f6448c147de0ef
#
_entry.id   d4a4a6da7536a5e8a6f6448c147de0ef
#
_cell.length_a   1.000
_cell.length_b   1.000
_cell.length_c   1.000
_cell.angle_alpha   90.00
_cell.angle_beta   90.00
_cell.angle_gamma   90.00
#
_symmetry.space_group_name_H-M   'P 1'
#
loop_
_entity.id
_entity.type
_entity.pdbx_description
1 polymer ?
#
loop_
_entity_poly.entity_id
_entity_poly.type
_entity_poly.pdbx_seq_one_letter_code
_entity_poly.pdbx_strand_id
1 'polypeptide(L)'
;MDFRRDFQFHKEFLLNILPRVASVGVTVGAAVLFQSYWALIAGQATFRVLRVVSSYRMHPYRPRFSLAAWHRLLLFSAWAWALTVVQMAQERVDAFVIGRSLGTGGVGAYALGFEIATLPTSEIVDPLGRAAYSGFSATRREGGTHALFNRLVASSLLIAGPAGLGLSMVADPLVRVALGERWLQVVPVIQVLSLACGIAPFGNLAFMVLRSYGYFATICATSFCGLLVKVAMIRTLLQLYGLPGAAGGTAAAMTFESLTLLAVVVATQRLPVGPLIARCWRVLAACAVMTGTLWLAGLAWTGWSETFAVSASRLLAAAALGAGAYAATLSVLWSAQGRPDGAEADMVAALQRLSRRVRRNLAFG
;
A
#
# COMPACT_ATOMS: atom_id res chain seq x y z
N MET A 1 -7.68 15.26 -16.82
CA MET A 1 -7.99 13.82 -16.61
C MET A 1 -8.88 13.23 -17.72
N ASP A 2 -9.00 13.90 -18.82
CA ASP A 2 -9.88 13.48 -19.92
C ASP A 2 -9.31 12.29 -20.71
N PHE A 3 -7.99 12.11 -20.78
CA PHE A 3 -7.38 10.98 -21.50
C PHE A 3 -7.81 9.60 -20.98
N ARG A 4 -8.14 9.46 -19.68
CA ARG A 4 -8.69 8.22 -19.12
C ARG A 4 -10.14 8.01 -19.54
N ARG A 5 -10.89 9.07 -19.66
CA ARG A 5 -12.27 9.04 -20.11
C ARG A 5 -12.36 8.62 -21.58
N ASP A 6 -11.39 9.07 -22.39
CA ASP A 6 -11.34 8.80 -23.84
C ASP A 6 -10.47 7.56 -24.18
N PHE A 7 -10.08 6.75 -23.17
CA PHE A 7 -9.26 5.54 -23.33
C PHE A 7 -7.90 5.76 -24.05
N GLN A 8 -7.36 6.99 -24.04
CA GLN A 8 -6.09 7.35 -24.68
C GLN A 8 -4.89 7.11 -23.75
N PHE A 9 -4.71 5.87 -23.31
CA PHE A 9 -3.68 5.50 -22.32
C PHE A 9 -2.24 5.84 -22.75
N HIS A 10 -1.94 5.78 -24.06
CA HIS A 10 -0.61 6.14 -24.56
C HIS A 10 -0.25 7.62 -24.32
N LYS A 11 -1.23 8.52 -24.43
CA LYS A 11 -1.02 9.95 -24.13
C LYS A 11 -0.84 10.19 -22.64
N GLU A 12 -1.60 9.49 -21.80
CA GLU A 12 -1.42 9.53 -20.36
C GLU A 12 -0.05 9.02 -19.94
N PHE A 13 0.42 7.94 -20.58
CA PHE A 13 1.75 7.39 -20.34
C PHE A 13 2.84 8.41 -20.69
N LEU A 14 2.80 9.02 -21.88
CA LEU A 14 3.75 10.04 -22.30
C LEU A 14 3.71 11.28 -21.40
N LEU A 15 2.51 11.70 -20.98
CA LEU A 15 2.33 12.84 -20.05
C LEU A 15 2.99 12.63 -18.69
N ASN A 16 3.12 11.38 -18.25
CA ASN A 16 3.73 11.05 -16.96
C ASN A 16 5.23 10.70 -17.10
N ILE A 17 5.65 10.00 -18.14
CA ILE A 17 7.04 9.53 -18.30
C ILE A 17 7.95 10.63 -18.79
N LEU A 18 7.58 11.38 -19.82
CA LEU A 18 8.46 12.39 -20.42
C LEU A 18 8.93 13.45 -19.40
N PRO A 19 8.02 14.06 -18.60
CA PRO A 19 8.44 14.98 -17.54
C PRO A 19 9.27 14.31 -16.45
N ARG A 20 9.01 13.00 -16.17
CA ARG A 20 9.76 12.26 -15.15
C ARG A 20 11.22 12.04 -15.55
N VAL A 21 11.44 11.56 -16.77
CA VAL A 21 12.79 11.36 -17.30
C VAL A 21 13.58 12.68 -17.34
N ALA A 22 12.95 13.75 -17.85
CA ALA A 22 13.57 15.07 -17.87
C ALA A 22 13.89 15.58 -16.44
N SER A 23 12.99 15.38 -15.47
CA SER A 23 13.24 15.79 -14.08
C SER A 23 14.38 15.03 -13.43
N VAL A 24 14.51 13.73 -13.70
CA VAL A 24 15.65 12.93 -13.22
C VAL A 24 16.97 13.46 -13.80
N GLY A 25 17.01 13.74 -15.11
CA GLY A 25 18.19 14.34 -15.74
C GLY A 25 18.60 15.68 -15.12
N VAL A 26 17.62 16.57 -14.87
CA VAL A 26 17.87 17.85 -14.19
C VAL A 26 18.33 17.65 -12.75
N THR A 27 17.69 16.73 -12.01
CA THR A 27 18.07 16.45 -10.61
C THR A 27 19.52 15.96 -10.53
N VAL A 28 19.88 14.96 -11.36
CA VAL A 28 21.23 14.38 -11.36
C VAL A 28 22.26 15.43 -11.83
N GLY A 29 21.98 16.14 -12.92
CA GLY A 29 22.86 17.20 -13.43
C GLY A 29 23.07 18.31 -12.40
N ALA A 30 22.00 18.79 -11.77
CA ALA A 30 22.09 19.81 -10.73
C ALA A 30 22.80 19.28 -9.46
N ALA A 31 22.60 18.01 -9.08
CA ALA A 31 23.28 17.42 -7.93
C ALA A 31 24.80 17.32 -8.14
N VAL A 32 25.24 16.96 -9.35
CA VAL A 32 26.67 16.90 -9.70
C VAL A 32 27.29 18.29 -9.74
N LEU A 33 26.55 19.29 -10.29
CA LEU A 33 27.09 20.65 -10.44
C LEU A 33 27.08 21.46 -9.14
N PHE A 34 25.98 21.39 -8.37
CA PHE A 34 25.78 22.26 -7.21
C PHE A 34 26.00 21.57 -5.86
N GLN A 35 26.06 20.22 -5.83
CA GLN A 35 26.22 19.41 -4.60
C GLN A 35 25.32 19.86 -3.43
N SER A 36 24.11 20.29 -3.75
CA SER A 36 23.16 20.90 -2.82
C SER A 36 21.78 20.25 -2.91
N TYR A 37 21.05 20.28 -1.79
CA TYR A 37 19.65 19.84 -1.73
C TYR A 37 18.72 20.60 -2.70
N TRP A 38 19.12 21.78 -3.17
CA TRP A 38 18.40 22.55 -4.19
C TRP A 38 18.25 21.79 -5.51
N ALA A 39 19.12 20.83 -5.79
CA ALA A 39 18.99 19.96 -6.96
C ALA A 39 17.66 19.15 -6.96
N LEU A 40 17.24 18.68 -5.79
CA LEU A 40 15.95 17.97 -5.63
C LEU A 40 14.77 18.90 -5.91
N ILE A 41 14.83 20.13 -5.43
CA ILE A 41 13.78 21.15 -5.64
C ILE A 41 13.71 21.50 -7.13
N ALA A 42 14.86 21.71 -7.80
CA ALA A 42 14.92 21.98 -9.22
C ALA A 42 14.31 20.85 -10.06
N GLY A 43 14.61 19.60 -9.73
CA GLY A 43 14.02 18.43 -10.38
C GLY A 43 12.50 18.37 -10.21
N GLN A 44 11.99 18.58 -9.00
CA GLN A 44 10.56 18.60 -8.72
C GLN A 44 9.85 19.75 -9.44
N ALA A 45 10.45 20.94 -9.47
CA ALA A 45 9.92 22.09 -10.21
C ALA A 45 9.85 21.77 -11.70
N THR A 46 10.92 21.23 -12.27
CA THR A 46 10.98 20.81 -13.68
C THR A 46 9.89 19.81 -14.02
N PHE A 47 9.69 18.78 -13.17
CA PHE A 47 8.61 17.81 -13.35
C PHE A 47 7.23 18.47 -13.41
N ARG A 48 6.93 19.37 -12.49
CA ARG A 48 5.64 20.05 -12.42
C ARG A 48 5.42 20.96 -13.63
N VAL A 49 6.41 21.77 -13.99
CA VAL A 49 6.34 22.69 -15.14
C VAL A 49 6.17 21.91 -16.44
N LEU A 50 7.02 20.92 -16.70
CA LEU A 50 6.93 20.12 -17.92
C LEU A 50 5.61 19.36 -18.02
N ARG A 51 5.08 18.85 -16.90
CA ARG A 51 3.78 18.16 -16.88
C ARG A 51 2.64 19.11 -17.25
N VAL A 52 2.65 20.36 -16.77
CA VAL A 52 1.67 21.38 -17.14
C VAL A 52 1.80 21.71 -18.63
N VAL A 53 3.01 22.03 -19.09
CA VAL A 53 3.26 22.39 -20.51
C VAL A 53 2.84 21.25 -21.45
N SER A 54 3.23 20.01 -21.12
CA SER A 54 2.84 18.83 -21.92
C SER A 54 1.33 18.61 -21.92
N SER A 55 0.64 18.81 -20.79
CA SER A 55 -0.82 18.73 -20.70
C SER A 55 -1.52 19.72 -21.63
N TYR A 56 -1.06 20.98 -21.64
CA TYR A 56 -1.62 22.02 -22.50
C TYR A 56 -1.30 21.84 -24.01
N ARG A 57 -0.19 21.16 -24.33
CA ARG A 57 0.16 20.85 -25.73
C ARG A 57 -0.61 19.62 -26.26
N MET A 58 -0.87 18.64 -25.38
CA MET A 58 -1.48 17.37 -25.77
C MET A 58 -3.01 17.40 -25.77
N HIS A 59 -3.64 18.39 -25.11
CA HIS A 59 -5.09 18.49 -25.01
C HIS A 59 -5.58 19.87 -25.41
N PRO A 60 -6.62 20.01 -26.28
CA PRO A 60 -7.15 21.29 -26.75
C PRO A 60 -7.99 22.02 -25.70
N TYR A 61 -8.43 21.30 -24.64
CA TYR A 61 -9.26 21.90 -23.58
C TYR A 61 -8.55 23.03 -22.86
N ARG A 62 -9.24 24.18 -22.75
CA ARG A 62 -8.79 25.33 -21.96
C ARG A 62 -9.79 25.56 -20.83
N PRO A 63 -9.39 25.48 -19.55
CA PRO A 63 -10.30 25.76 -18.45
C PRO A 63 -10.81 27.18 -18.48
N ARG A 64 -12.13 27.35 -18.34
CA ARG A 64 -12.78 28.66 -18.16
C ARG A 64 -13.30 28.74 -16.75
N PHE A 65 -13.01 29.81 -16.06
CA PHE A 65 -13.56 30.07 -14.74
C PHE A 65 -15.06 30.38 -14.86
N SER A 66 -15.87 29.54 -14.20
CA SER A 66 -17.31 29.73 -14.11
C SER A 66 -17.79 29.37 -12.70
N LEU A 67 -18.49 30.26 -12.07
CA LEU A 67 -19.11 30.05 -10.76
C LEU A 67 -20.57 29.58 -10.86
N ALA A 68 -21.09 29.33 -12.07
CA ALA A 68 -22.51 29.04 -12.29
C ALA A 68 -23.03 27.79 -11.55
N ALA A 69 -22.15 26.82 -11.28
CA ALA A 69 -22.52 25.55 -10.62
C ALA A 69 -22.01 25.44 -9.17
N TRP A 70 -21.50 26.53 -8.57
CA TRP A 70 -20.78 26.47 -7.29
C TRP A 70 -21.64 25.88 -6.15
N HIS A 71 -22.94 26.24 -6.06
CA HIS A 71 -23.85 25.73 -5.04
C HIS A 71 -24.03 24.20 -5.10
N ARG A 72 -24.13 23.63 -6.31
CA ARG A 72 -24.29 22.19 -6.50
C ARG A 72 -23.00 21.41 -6.18
N LEU A 73 -21.87 22.06 -6.42
CA LEU A 73 -20.55 21.46 -6.19
C LEU A 73 -20.12 21.57 -4.73
N LEU A 74 -20.51 22.63 -4.00
CA LEU A 74 -20.03 22.89 -2.65
C LEU A 74 -20.37 21.76 -1.67
N LEU A 75 -21.62 21.32 -1.60
CA LEU A 75 -22.05 20.31 -0.63
C LEU A 75 -21.32 18.96 -0.84
N PHE A 76 -21.16 18.54 -2.09
CA PHE A 76 -20.44 17.33 -2.42
C PHE A 76 -18.92 17.50 -2.23
N SER A 77 -18.40 18.64 -2.69
CA SER A 77 -16.96 18.93 -2.62
C SER A 77 -16.50 19.22 -1.19
N ALA A 78 -17.37 19.76 -0.32
CA ALA A 78 -17.01 20.06 1.07
C ALA A 78 -16.58 18.82 1.84
N TRP A 79 -17.35 17.72 1.75
CA TRP A 79 -16.98 16.46 2.40
C TRP A 79 -15.74 15.82 1.77
N ALA A 80 -15.60 15.88 0.44
CA ALA A 80 -14.41 15.38 -0.24
C ALA A 80 -13.17 16.21 0.13
N TRP A 81 -13.32 17.54 0.28
CA TRP A 81 -12.26 18.42 0.74
C TRP A 81 -11.88 18.16 2.20
N ALA A 82 -12.88 18.06 3.10
CA ALA A 82 -12.66 17.73 4.51
C ALA A 82 -11.91 16.40 4.66
N LEU A 83 -12.31 15.37 3.90
CA LEU A 83 -11.63 14.08 3.87
C LEU A 83 -10.18 14.23 3.41
N THR A 84 -9.91 15.02 2.37
CA THR A 84 -8.54 15.27 1.89
C THR A 84 -7.68 15.95 2.95
N VAL A 85 -8.24 16.91 3.69
CA VAL A 85 -7.54 17.57 4.81
C VAL A 85 -7.21 16.59 5.92
N VAL A 86 -8.17 15.73 6.30
CA VAL A 86 -7.94 14.69 7.32
C VAL A 86 -6.86 13.70 6.88
N GLN A 87 -6.91 13.24 5.63
CA GLN A 87 -5.88 12.34 5.07
C GLN A 87 -4.50 13.01 5.04
N MET A 88 -4.42 14.27 4.62
CA MET A 88 -3.17 15.02 4.66
C MET A 88 -2.64 15.17 6.10
N ALA A 89 -3.51 15.41 7.07
CA ALA A 89 -3.13 15.45 8.47
C ALA A 89 -2.60 14.09 8.94
N GLN A 90 -3.25 12.99 8.57
CA GLN A 90 -2.78 11.63 8.88
C GLN A 90 -1.40 11.33 8.30
N GLU A 91 -1.10 11.80 7.08
CA GLU A 91 0.21 11.61 6.44
C GLU A 91 1.32 12.46 7.09
N ARG A 92 0.99 13.61 7.68
CA ARG A 92 1.97 14.56 8.20
C ARG A 92 2.19 14.47 9.71
N VAL A 93 1.22 13.97 10.45
CA VAL A 93 1.27 13.93 11.90
C VAL A 93 2.45 13.12 12.44
N ASP A 94 2.83 12.04 11.77
CA ASP A 94 3.97 11.20 12.15
C ASP A 94 5.27 12.03 12.15
N ALA A 95 5.53 12.67 11.01
CA ALA A 95 6.72 13.52 10.86
C ALA A 95 6.74 14.67 11.87
N PHE A 96 5.58 15.26 12.17
CA PHE A 96 5.47 16.36 13.15
C PHE A 96 5.76 15.89 14.57
N VAL A 97 5.11 14.81 15.02
CA VAL A 97 5.25 14.30 16.40
C VAL A 97 6.66 13.74 16.64
N ILE A 98 7.17 12.93 15.69
CA ILE A 98 8.50 12.34 15.76
C ILE A 98 9.58 13.43 15.67
N GLY A 99 9.40 14.39 14.75
CA GLY A 99 10.36 15.48 14.56
C GLY A 99 10.53 16.36 15.78
N ARG A 100 9.44 16.60 16.53
CA ARG A 100 9.48 17.36 17.77
C ARG A 100 10.19 16.61 18.92
N SER A 101 10.17 15.29 18.91
CA SER A 101 10.72 14.46 20.00
C SER A 101 12.10 13.90 19.69
N LEU A 102 12.36 13.44 18.48
CA LEU A 102 13.59 12.74 18.05
C LEU A 102 14.41 13.53 17.01
N GLY A 103 13.95 14.72 16.63
CA GLY A 103 14.61 15.54 15.62
C GLY A 103 14.53 14.98 14.20
N THR A 104 15.29 15.59 13.28
CA THR A 104 15.26 15.26 11.84
C THR A 104 15.77 13.87 11.50
N GLY A 105 16.74 13.37 12.27
CA GLY A 105 17.27 12.00 12.11
C GLY A 105 16.22 10.93 12.39
N GLY A 106 15.42 11.11 13.44
CA GLY A 106 14.32 10.22 13.77
C GLY A 106 13.22 10.21 12.71
N VAL A 107 12.89 11.39 12.17
CA VAL A 107 11.92 11.49 11.06
C VAL A 107 12.42 10.77 9.82
N GLY A 108 13.70 10.94 9.47
CA GLY A 108 14.29 10.27 8.30
C GLY A 108 14.28 8.75 8.43
N ALA A 109 14.68 8.23 9.59
CA ALA A 109 14.66 6.80 9.87
C ALA A 109 13.23 6.22 9.85
N TYR A 110 12.28 6.93 10.46
CA TYR A 110 10.88 6.53 10.44
C TYR A 110 10.29 6.53 9.01
N ALA A 111 10.51 7.60 8.26
CA ALA A 111 10.01 7.74 6.91
C ALA A 111 10.52 6.62 5.99
N LEU A 112 11.82 6.29 6.09
CA LEU A 112 12.41 5.20 5.32
C LEU A 112 11.81 3.83 5.72
N GLY A 113 11.66 3.59 7.04
CA GLY A 113 11.03 2.36 7.52
C GLY A 113 9.58 2.23 7.11
N PHE A 114 8.82 3.32 7.15
CA PHE A 114 7.43 3.39 6.70
C PHE A 114 7.33 3.08 5.19
N GLU A 115 8.18 3.69 4.38
CA GLU A 115 8.19 3.48 2.93
C GLU A 115 8.45 2.02 2.58
N ILE A 116 9.47 1.40 3.19
CA ILE A 116 9.78 -0.01 2.96
C ILE A 116 8.65 -0.92 3.46
N ALA A 117 8.10 -0.66 4.64
CA ALA A 117 7.03 -1.47 5.21
C ALA A 117 5.75 -1.45 4.35
N THR A 118 5.46 -0.33 3.68
CA THR A 118 4.25 -0.15 2.86
C THR A 118 4.40 -0.59 1.42
N LEU A 119 5.61 -0.89 0.92
CA LEU A 119 5.84 -1.32 -0.48
C LEU A 119 4.89 -2.43 -0.96
N PRO A 120 4.65 -3.52 -0.21
CA PRO A 120 3.74 -4.58 -0.69
C PRO A 120 2.31 -4.08 -0.90
N THR A 121 1.88 -3.10 -0.10
CA THR A 121 0.52 -2.55 -0.17
C THR A 121 0.40 -1.51 -1.28
N SER A 122 1.33 -0.55 -1.33
CA SER A 122 1.31 0.56 -2.29
C SER A 122 1.51 0.11 -3.74
N GLU A 123 2.39 -0.87 -3.97
CA GLU A 123 2.77 -1.29 -5.32
C GLU A 123 1.88 -2.42 -5.87
N ILE A 124 1.25 -3.22 -5.02
CA ILE A 124 0.46 -4.38 -5.45
C ILE A 124 -1.02 -4.21 -5.13
N VAL A 125 -1.37 -3.88 -3.88
CA VAL A 125 -2.78 -3.84 -3.43
C VAL A 125 -3.50 -2.58 -3.90
N ASP A 126 -2.87 -1.43 -3.86
CA ASP A 126 -3.48 -0.16 -4.26
C ASP A 126 -3.86 -0.10 -5.76
N PRO A 127 -3.05 -0.61 -6.71
CA PRO A 127 -3.48 -0.73 -8.10
C PRO A 127 -4.71 -1.62 -8.28
N LEU A 128 -4.80 -2.73 -7.52
CA LEU A 128 -6.00 -3.59 -7.52
C LEU A 128 -7.22 -2.81 -7.00
N GLY A 129 -7.09 -2.08 -5.91
CA GLY A 129 -8.15 -1.25 -5.35
C GLY A 129 -8.64 -0.19 -6.33
N ARG A 130 -7.73 0.48 -7.05
CA ARG A 130 -8.09 1.46 -8.09
C ARG A 130 -8.87 0.83 -9.26
N ALA A 131 -8.46 -0.36 -9.70
CA ALA A 131 -9.20 -1.10 -10.72
C ALA A 131 -10.58 -1.57 -10.20
N ALA A 132 -10.64 -1.96 -8.93
CA ALA A 132 -11.86 -2.41 -8.27
C ALA A 132 -12.92 -1.30 -8.12
N TYR A 133 -12.50 -0.04 -7.95
CA TYR A 133 -13.42 1.10 -7.83
C TYR A 133 -14.37 1.22 -9.02
N SER A 134 -13.87 1.03 -10.24
CA SER A 134 -14.71 1.01 -11.44
C SER A 134 -15.68 -0.19 -11.45
N GLY A 135 -15.23 -1.34 -10.97
CA GLY A 135 -16.05 -2.54 -10.79
C GLY A 135 -17.17 -2.33 -9.78
N PHE A 136 -16.90 -1.74 -8.61
CA PHE A 136 -17.94 -1.42 -7.62
C PHE A 136 -18.98 -0.44 -8.15
N SER A 137 -18.57 0.55 -8.94
CA SER A 137 -19.48 1.50 -9.56
C SER A 137 -20.40 0.86 -10.59
N ALA A 138 -19.93 -0.15 -11.31
CA ALA A 138 -20.71 -0.90 -12.29
C ALA A 138 -21.66 -1.90 -11.62
N THR A 139 -21.15 -2.73 -10.68
CA THR A 139 -21.93 -3.79 -10.01
C THR A 139 -22.94 -3.26 -8.98
N ARG A 140 -22.83 -1.98 -8.58
CA ARG A 140 -23.81 -1.33 -7.72
C ARG A 140 -25.24 -1.45 -8.24
N ARG A 141 -25.42 -1.42 -9.57
CA ARG A 141 -26.75 -1.53 -10.22
C ARG A 141 -27.26 -2.95 -10.27
N GLU A 142 -26.39 -3.96 -10.16
CA GLU A 142 -26.68 -5.38 -10.38
C GLU A 142 -26.71 -6.20 -9.07
N GLY A 143 -26.49 -5.57 -7.91
CA GLY A 143 -26.45 -6.28 -6.62
C GLY A 143 -25.21 -7.14 -6.37
N GLY A 144 -24.18 -7.08 -7.26
CA GLY A 144 -22.97 -7.91 -7.19
C GLY A 144 -21.87 -7.42 -6.27
N THR A 145 -22.08 -6.33 -5.53
CA THR A 145 -21.05 -5.68 -4.68
C THR A 145 -20.48 -6.63 -3.62
N HIS A 146 -21.30 -7.49 -3.00
CA HIS A 146 -20.87 -8.41 -1.94
C HIS A 146 -19.87 -9.45 -2.46
N ALA A 147 -20.19 -10.09 -3.59
CA ALA A 147 -19.30 -11.10 -4.19
C ALA A 147 -17.96 -10.49 -4.64
N LEU A 148 -18.02 -9.31 -5.27
CA LEU A 148 -16.85 -8.57 -5.70
C LEU A 148 -15.97 -8.14 -4.50
N PHE A 149 -16.58 -7.59 -3.43
CA PHE A 149 -15.86 -7.18 -2.22
C PHE A 149 -15.12 -8.37 -1.60
N ASN A 150 -15.82 -9.47 -1.34
CA ASN A 150 -15.24 -10.66 -0.72
C ASN A 150 -14.10 -11.25 -1.58
N ARG A 151 -14.26 -11.24 -2.92
CA ARG A 151 -13.22 -11.72 -3.84
C ARG A 151 -11.98 -10.82 -3.82
N LEU A 152 -12.17 -9.51 -3.84
CA LEU A 152 -11.05 -8.55 -3.83
C LEU A 152 -10.31 -8.52 -2.50
N VAL A 153 -11.02 -8.60 -1.37
CA VAL A 153 -10.38 -8.70 -0.05
C VAL A 153 -9.54 -9.97 0.04
N ALA A 154 -10.09 -11.12 -0.37
CA ALA A 154 -9.35 -12.37 -0.38
C ALA A 154 -8.13 -12.32 -1.30
N SER A 155 -8.25 -11.76 -2.51
CA SER A 155 -7.14 -11.62 -3.46
C SER A 155 -6.05 -10.66 -2.95
N SER A 156 -6.45 -9.57 -2.30
CA SER A 156 -5.49 -8.61 -1.72
C SER A 156 -4.78 -9.19 -0.50
N LEU A 157 -5.51 -9.89 0.36
CA LEU A 157 -4.95 -10.54 1.54
C LEU A 157 -3.99 -11.67 1.17
N LEU A 158 -4.29 -12.40 0.08
CA LEU A 158 -3.43 -13.47 -0.46
C LEU A 158 -1.99 -12.98 -0.74
N ILE A 159 -1.82 -11.71 -1.07
CA ILE A 159 -0.53 -11.09 -1.37
C ILE A 159 -0.03 -10.29 -0.18
N ALA A 160 -0.85 -9.39 0.38
CA ALA A 160 -0.44 -8.48 1.44
C ALA A 160 -0.15 -9.21 2.77
N GLY A 161 -0.89 -10.27 3.08
CA GLY A 161 -0.69 -11.05 4.30
C GLY A 161 0.72 -11.65 4.41
N PRO A 162 1.11 -12.55 3.50
CA PRO A 162 2.46 -13.13 3.53
C PRO A 162 3.57 -12.10 3.29
N ALA A 163 3.34 -11.08 2.47
CA ALA A 163 4.33 -10.05 2.20
C ALA A 163 4.58 -9.18 3.44
N GLY A 164 3.53 -8.75 4.17
CA GLY A 164 3.67 -7.97 5.39
C GLY A 164 4.33 -8.77 6.52
N LEU A 165 3.87 -10.00 6.76
CA LEU A 165 4.47 -10.89 7.76
C LEU A 165 5.90 -11.27 7.41
N GLY A 166 6.15 -11.66 6.15
CA GLY A 166 7.48 -12.02 5.68
C GLY A 166 8.45 -10.85 5.81
N LEU A 167 8.04 -9.66 5.40
CA LEU A 167 8.85 -8.44 5.51
C LEU A 167 9.18 -8.11 6.97
N SER A 168 8.21 -8.27 7.90
CA SER A 168 8.46 -8.13 9.34
C SER A 168 9.56 -9.06 9.83
N MET A 169 9.56 -10.33 9.37
CA MET A 169 10.50 -11.35 9.84
C MET A 169 11.91 -11.17 9.30
N VAL A 170 12.04 -10.72 8.04
CA VAL A 170 13.32 -10.55 7.36
C VAL A 170 13.83 -9.10 7.38
N ALA A 171 13.23 -8.23 8.19
CA ALA A 171 13.58 -6.81 8.21
C ALA A 171 15.07 -6.54 8.52
N ASP A 172 15.67 -7.28 9.46
CA ASP A 172 17.09 -7.11 9.82
C ASP A 172 18.03 -7.46 8.65
N PRO A 173 18.03 -8.69 8.10
CA PRO A 173 18.89 -9.00 6.97
C PRO A 173 18.58 -8.14 5.73
N LEU A 174 17.33 -7.73 5.52
CA LEU A 174 16.97 -6.83 4.43
C LEU A 174 17.65 -5.47 4.59
N VAL A 175 17.58 -4.86 5.77
CA VAL A 175 18.19 -3.54 6.03
C VAL A 175 19.71 -3.62 5.91
N ARG A 176 20.36 -4.68 6.42
CA ARG A 176 21.81 -4.86 6.30
C ARG A 176 22.25 -4.96 4.84
N VAL A 177 21.52 -5.71 4.03
CA VAL A 177 21.84 -5.91 2.61
C VAL A 177 21.52 -4.69 1.77
N ALA A 178 20.37 -4.06 1.99
CA ALA A 178 19.90 -2.97 1.12
C ALA A 178 20.42 -1.58 1.52
N LEU A 179 20.56 -1.33 2.83
CA LEU A 179 20.85 0.00 3.38
C LEU A 179 22.18 0.07 4.14
N GLY A 180 22.66 -1.07 4.63
CA GLY A 180 23.86 -1.18 5.46
C GLY A 180 23.59 -0.94 6.95
N GLU A 181 24.61 -1.22 7.78
CA GLU A 181 24.50 -1.23 9.26
C GLU A 181 24.12 0.11 9.89
N ARG A 182 24.43 1.19 9.23
CA ARG A 182 24.10 2.55 9.66
C ARG A 182 22.58 2.77 9.83
N TRP A 183 21.76 1.95 9.19
CA TRP A 183 20.31 2.06 9.17
C TRP A 183 19.56 1.04 10.05
N LEU A 184 20.26 0.31 10.91
CA LEU A 184 19.65 -0.71 11.77
C LEU A 184 18.53 -0.18 12.69
N GLN A 185 18.56 1.11 13.03
CA GLN A 185 17.47 1.78 13.76
C GLN A 185 16.11 1.75 13.02
N VAL A 186 16.11 1.47 11.70
CA VAL A 186 14.90 1.36 10.87
C VAL A 186 14.24 -0.02 10.99
N VAL A 187 14.99 -1.05 11.38
CA VAL A 187 14.52 -2.44 11.49
C VAL A 187 13.24 -2.58 12.34
N PRO A 188 13.17 -2.08 13.57
CA PRO A 188 11.96 -2.22 14.39
C PRO A 188 10.75 -1.48 13.78
N VAL A 189 10.99 -0.39 13.05
CA VAL A 189 9.92 0.36 12.35
C VAL A 189 9.31 -0.51 11.25
N ILE A 190 10.17 -1.15 10.44
CA ILE A 190 9.71 -2.08 9.38
C ILE A 190 8.98 -3.25 10.00
N GLN A 191 9.54 -3.87 11.05
CA GLN A 191 8.93 -5.03 11.71
C GLN A 191 7.51 -4.77 12.16
N VAL A 192 7.28 -3.65 12.82
CA VAL A 192 5.96 -3.32 13.39
C VAL A 192 4.98 -2.85 12.32
N LEU A 193 5.40 -1.97 11.41
CA LEU A 193 4.50 -1.40 10.40
C LEU A 193 4.08 -2.42 9.35
N SER A 194 4.97 -3.32 8.93
CA SER A 194 4.62 -4.33 7.93
C SER A 194 3.57 -5.34 8.41
N LEU A 195 3.45 -5.57 9.73
CA LEU A 195 2.34 -6.35 10.29
C LEU A 195 0.98 -5.65 10.05
N ALA A 196 0.92 -4.35 10.28
CA ALA A 196 -0.30 -3.58 10.01
C ALA A 196 -0.65 -3.54 8.52
N CYS A 197 0.34 -3.54 7.62
CA CYS A 197 0.14 -3.60 6.18
C CYS A 197 -0.54 -4.90 5.72
N GLY A 198 -0.38 -6.01 6.44
CA GLY A 198 -1.13 -7.24 6.20
C GLY A 198 -2.64 -7.10 6.40
N ILE A 199 -3.08 -6.17 7.26
CA ILE A 199 -4.50 -5.90 7.58
C ILE A 199 -5.07 -4.77 6.70
N ALA A 200 -4.21 -3.91 6.16
CA ALA A 200 -4.60 -2.75 5.36
C ALA A 200 -5.60 -3.03 4.21
N PRO A 201 -5.57 -4.19 3.49
CA PRO A 201 -6.54 -4.48 2.43
C PRO A 201 -8.00 -4.41 2.87
N PHE A 202 -8.32 -4.77 4.11
CA PHE A 202 -9.68 -4.67 4.63
C PHE A 202 -10.17 -3.22 4.67
N GLY A 203 -9.34 -2.31 5.17
CA GLY A 203 -9.65 -0.88 5.24
C GLY A 203 -9.69 -0.22 3.86
N ASN A 204 -8.69 -0.49 3.01
CA ASN A 204 -8.57 0.12 1.67
C ASN A 204 -9.77 -0.23 0.79
N LEU A 205 -10.20 -1.49 0.78
CA LEU A 205 -11.36 -1.93 -0.01
C LEU A 205 -12.68 -1.44 0.59
N ALA A 206 -12.81 -1.43 1.92
CA ALA A 206 -13.96 -0.85 2.60
C ALA A 206 -14.10 0.65 2.28
N PHE A 207 -13.00 1.40 2.31
CA PHE A 207 -12.95 2.80 1.90
C PHE A 207 -13.44 2.98 0.44
N MET A 208 -12.99 2.14 -0.50
CA MET A 208 -13.40 2.20 -1.90
C MET A 208 -14.90 1.93 -2.08
N VAL A 209 -15.45 0.96 -1.37
CA VAL A 209 -16.89 0.67 -1.38
C VAL A 209 -17.67 1.88 -0.86
N LEU A 210 -17.38 2.36 0.34
CA LEU A 210 -18.09 3.52 0.93
C LEU A 210 -18.01 4.75 0.02
N ARG A 211 -16.86 4.98 -0.59
CA ARG A 211 -16.66 6.07 -1.55
C ARG A 211 -17.52 5.92 -2.80
N SER A 212 -17.68 4.68 -3.32
CA SER A 212 -18.51 4.41 -4.49
C SER A 212 -20.00 4.63 -4.23
N TYR A 213 -20.44 4.45 -2.96
CA TYR A 213 -21.80 4.73 -2.51
C TYR A 213 -22.01 6.21 -2.09
N GLY A 214 -20.94 7.01 -2.03
CA GLY A 214 -21.04 8.43 -1.67
C GLY A 214 -21.08 8.71 -0.17
N TYR A 215 -20.70 7.77 0.70
CA TYR A 215 -20.66 7.92 2.16
C TYR A 215 -19.46 8.76 2.64
N PHE A 216 -19.21 9.92 2.01
CA PHE A 216 -18.05 10.75 2.32
C PHE A 216 -18.03 11.26 3.76
N ALA A 217 -19.19 11.62 4.33
CA ALA A 217 -19.28 12.07 5.71
C ALA A 217 -18.85 10.97 6.70
N THR A 218 -19.30 9.72 6.47
CA THR A 218 -18.95 8.58 7.31
C THR A 218 -17.46 8.27 7.20
N ILE A 219 -16.90 8.27 5.99
CA ILE A 219 -15.47 8.07 5.78
C ILE A 219 -14.68 9.17 6.51
N CYS A 220 -15.09 10.44 6.37
CA CYS A 220 -14.43 11.56 7.02
C CYS A 220 -14.44 11.42 8.55
N ALA A 221 -15.59 11.03 9.13
CA ALA A 221 -15.71 10.82 10.57
C ALA A 221 -14.81 9.66 11.06
N THR A 222 -14.82 8.52 10.37
CA THR A 222 -13.95 7.37 10.73
C THR A 222 -12.48 7.70 10.61
N SER A 223 -12.06 8.35 9.52
CA SER A 223 -10.68 8.78 9.34
C SER A 223 -10.26 9.86 10.34
N PHE A 224 -11.16 10.75 10.74
CA PHE A 224 -10.89 11.72 11.81
C PHE A 224 -10.71 11.04 13.16
N CYS A 225 -11.56 10.06 13.51
CA CYS A 225 -11.36 9.24 14.71
C CYS A 225 -10.02 8.48 14.63
N GLY A 226 -9.68 7.92 13.48
CA GLY A 226 -8.39 7.26 13.24
C GLY A 226 -7.21 8.21 13.46
N LEU A 227 -7.32 9.48 13.02
CA LEU A 227 -6.31 10.50 13.26
C LEU A 227 -6.12 10.80 14.76
N LEU A 228 -7.22 10.92 15.51
CA LEU A 228 -7.13 11.15 16.97
C LEU A 228 -6.49 9.97 17.68
N VAL A 229 -6.86 8.75 17.35
CA VAL A 229 -6.23 7.51 17.85
C VAL A 229 -4.74 7.50 17.50
N LYS A 230 -4.40 7.84 16.25
CA LYS A 230 -3.01 7.91 15.77
C LYS A 230 -2.17 8.88 16.60
N VAL A 231 -2.64 10.11 16.78
CA VAL A 231 -1.95 11.12 17.58
C VAL A 231 -1.74 10.66 19.02
N ALA A 232 -2.79 10.13 19.64
CA ALA A 232 -2.73 9.64 21.01
C ALA A 232 -1.74 8.48 21.16
N MET A 233 -1.85 7.48 20.30
CA MET A 233 -1.01 6.28 20.35
C MET A 233 0.46 6.58 20.03
N ILE A 234 0.73 7.39 18.99
CA ILE A 234 2.11 7.77 18.68
C ILE A 234 2.72 8.52 19.85
N ARG A 235 2.00 9.51 20.42
CA ARG A 235 2.53 10.31 21.51
C ARG A 235 2.87 9.47 22.74
N THR A 236 1.98 8.56 23.13
CA THR A 236 2.18 7.72 24.32
C THR A 236 3.27 6.67 24.10
N LEU A 237 3.22 5.93 22.98
CA LEU A 237 4.18 4.87 22.72
C LEU A 237 5.57 5.40 22.33
N LEU A 238 5.66 6.57 21.70
CA LEU A 238 6.94 7.23 21.41
C LEU A 238 7.70 7.59 22.71
N GLN A 239 6.97 8.05 23.74
CA GLN A 239 7.57 8.36 25.03
C GLN A 239 8.07 7.12 25.78
N LEU A 240 7.39 5.97 25.61
CA LEU A 240 7.73 4.73 26.30
C LEU A 240 8.83 3.93 25.57
N TYR A 241 8.77 3.86 24.26
CA TYR A 241 9.57 2.94 23.44
C TYR A 241 10.40 3.64 22.36
N GLY A 242 10.39 4.98 22.29
CA GLY A 242 11.10 5.70 21.24
C GLY A 242 10.54 5.43 19.83
N LEU A 243 11.43 5.33 18.83
CA LEU A 243 11.08 5.17 17.43
C LEU A 243 10.21 3.91 17.14
N PRO A 244 10.50 2.73 17.72
CA PRO A 244 9.61 1.56 17.63
C PRO A 244 8.20 1.82 18.16
N GLY A 245 8.11 2.62 19.24
CA GLY A 245 6.82 3.03 19.81
C GLY A 245 6.00 3.90 18.87
N ALA A 246 6.63 4.81 18.15
CA ALA A 246 5.95 5.58 17.11
C ALA A 246 5.39 4.68 16.00
N ALA A 247 6.16 3.69 15.55
CA ALA A 247 5.71 2.69 14.59
C ALA A 247 4.51 1.89 15.13
N GLY A 248 4.57 1.47 16.41
CA GLY A 248 3.46 0.80 17.10
C GLY A 248 2.19 1.64 17.15
N GLY A 249 2.32 2.93 17.45
CA GLY A 249 1.21 3.87 17.46
C GLY A 249 0.54 4.02 16.09
N THR A 250 1.33 4.14 15.04
CA THR A 250 0.82 4.19 13.66
C THR A 250 0.18 2.86 13.25
N ALA A 251 0.81 1.72 13.55
CA ALA A 251 0.27 0.39 13.25
C ALA A 251 -1.08 0.16 13.96
N ALA A 252 -1.19 0.53 15.23
CA ALA A 252 -2.45 0.45 15.98
C ALA A 252 -3.55 1.32 15.37
N ALA A 253 -3.22 2.55 14.97
CA ALA A 253 -4.17 3.47 14.33
C ALA A 253 -4.61 2.96 12.95
N MET A 254 -3.68 2.46 12.11
CA MET A 254 -3.99 1.86 10.80
C MET A 254 -4.92 0.65 10.95
N THR A 255 -4.65 -0.21 11.94
CA THR A 255 -5.47 -1.38 12.24
C THR A 255 -6.86 -0.95 12.72
N PHE A 256 -6.93 0.01 13.65
CA PHE A 256 -8.19 0.56 14.13
C PHE A 256 -9.04 1.14 13.00
N GLU A 257 -8.46 1.97 12.15
CA GLU A 257 -9.17 2.58 11.01
C GLU A 257 -9.65 1.52 10.02
N SER A 258 -8.78 0.55 9.69
CA SER A 258 -9.13 -0.55 8.76
C SER A 258 -10.29 -1.39 9.29
N LEU A 259 -10.29 -1.75 10.56
CA LEU A 259 -11.37 -2.53 11.19
C LEU A 259 -12.65 -1.71 11.34
N THR A 260 -12.55 -0.43 11.66
CA THR A 260 -13.71 0.46 11.76
C THR A 260 -14.38 0.65 10.40
N LEU A 261 -13.61 0.90 9.34
CA LEU A 261 -14.12 1.01 7.97
C LEU A 261 -14.78 -0.31 7.52
N LEU A 262 -14.15 -1.45 7.82
CA LEU A 262 -14.75 -2.76 7.55
C LEU A 262 -16.08 -2.95 8.29
N ALA A 263 -16.14 -2.63 9.57
CA ALA A 263 -17.37 -2.72 10.37
C ALA A 263 -18.48 -1.83 9.80
N VAL A 264 -18.14 -0.61 9.37
CA VAL A 264 -19.09 0.30 8.72
C VAL A 264 -19.61 -0.26 7.39
N VAL A 265 -18.74 -0.86 6.55
CA VAL A 265 -19.18 -1.49 5.30
C VAL A 265 -20.06 -2.69 5.57
N VAL A 266 -19.69 -3.55 6.52
CA VAL A 266 -20.51 -4.70 6.94
C VAL A 266 -21.88 -4.25 7.39
N ALA A 267 -21.97 -3.22 8.24
CA ALA A 267 -23.24 -2.70 8.76
C ALA A 267 -24.09 -2.02 7.67
N THR A 268 -23.48 -1.14 6.85
CA THR A 268 -24.22 -0.35 5.85
C THR A 268 -24.64 -1.15 4.64
N GLN A 269 -23.81 -2.08 4.19
CA GLN A 269 -24.08 -2.92 3.03
C GLN A 269 -24.68 -4.30 3.43
N ARG A 270 -24.87 -4.57 4.73
CA ARG A 270 -25.35 -5.86 5.27
C ARG A 270 -24.55 -7.04 4.69
N LEU A 271 -23.22 -6.88 4.65
CA LEU A 271 -22.33 -7.91 4.09
C LEU A 271 -22.35 -9.16 4.97
N PRO A 272 -22.54 -10.35 4.41
CA PRO A 272 -22.41 -11.58 5.18
C PRO A 272 -20.94 -11.81 5.53
N VAL A 273 -20.61 -11.83 6.82
CA VAL A 273 -19.24 -12.00 7.35
C VAL A 273 -18.76 -13.45 7.17
N GLY A 274 -19.66 -14.42 7.20
CA GLY A 274 -19.31 -15.84 7.05
C GLY A 274 -18.51 -16.15 5.78
N PRO A 275 -18.97 -15.77 4.58
CA PRO A 275 -18.21 -15.97 3.35
C PRO A 275 -16.88 -15.25 3.29
N LEU A 276 -16.74 -14.11 3.98
CA LEU A 276 -15.46 -13.39 4.07
C LEU A 276 -14.46 -14.20 4.91
N ILE A 277 -14.87 -14.66 6.10
CA ILE A 277 -14.04 -15.51 6.96
C ILE A 277 -13.68 -16.81 6.25
N ALA A 278 -14.65 -17.46 5.59
CA ALA A 278 -14.45 -18.71 4.86
C ALA A 278 -13.46 -18.60 3.68
N ARG A 279 -13.20 -17.40 3.18
CA ARG A 279 -12.17 -17.16 2.14
C ARG A 279 -10.82 -16.74 2.71
N CYS A 280 -10.81 -16.01 3.82
CA CYS A 280 -9.57 -15.48 4.40
C CYS A 280 -8.84 -16.48 5.29
N TRP A 281 -9.54 -17.46 5.91
CA TRP A 281 -8.92 -18.35 6.90
C TRP A 281 -7.77 -19.20 6.34
N ARG A 282 -7.87 -19.63 5.06
CA ARG A 282 -6.78 -20.40 4.39
C ARG A 282 -5.50 -19.57 4.27
N VAL A 283 -5.66 -18.31 3.91
CA VAL A 283 -4.54 -17.37 3.82
C VAL A 283 -3.91 -17.17 5.20
N LEU A 284 -4.75 -16.99 6.23
CA LEU A 284 -4.27 -16.83 7.61
C LEU A 284 -3.56 -18.10 8.12
N ALA A 285 -4.09 -19.28 7.83
CA ALA A 285 -3.46 -20.54 8.17
C ALA A 285 -2.12 -20.72 7.44
N ALA A 286 -2.06 -20.41 6.14
CA ALA A 286 -0.81 -20.47 5.37
C ALA A 286 0.22 -19.44 5.88
N CYS A 287 -0.21 -18.24 6.27
CA CYS A 287 0.64 -17.25 6.92
C CYS A 287 1.17 -17.77 8.28
N ALA A 288 0.34 -18.42 9.08
CA ALA A 288 0.76 -19.00 10.37
C ALA A 288 1.82 -20.09 10.17
N VAL A 289 1.63 -20.99 9.19
CA VAL A 289 2.63 -22.03 8.84
C VAL A 289 3.92 -21.39 8.32
N MET A 290 3.83 -20.40 7.43
CA MET A 290 5.00 -19.64 6.96
C MET A 290 5.78 -19.03 8.13
N THR A 291 5.07 -18.35 9.04
CA THR A 291 5.68 -17.75 10.24
C THR A 291 6.34 -18.79 11.12
N GLY A 292 5.65 -19.90 11.38
CA GLY A 292 6.17 -21.02 12.18
C GLY A 292 7.41 -21.65 11.55
N THR A 293 7.42 -21.89 10.24
CA THR A 293 8.58 -22.46 9.53
C THR A 293 9.80 -21.55 9.56
N LEU A 294 9.63 -20.26 9.36
CA LEU A 294 10.71 -19.29 9.45
C LEU A 294 11.26 -19.15 10.86
N TRP A 295 10.37 -19.20 11.86
CA TRP A 295 10.77 -19.14 13.27
C TRP A 295 11.55 -20.41 13.69
N LEU A 296 11.06 -21.59 13.33
CA LEU A 296 11.74 -22.87 13.61
C LEU A 296 13.09 -22.98 12.87
N ALA A 297 13.20 -22.41 11.69
CA ALA A 297 14.45 -22.34 10.94
C ALA A 297 15.46 -21.32 11.51
N GLY A 298 15.11 -20.54 12.54
CA GLY A 298 15.95 -19.49 13.11
C GLY A 298 16.21 -18.32 12.15
N LEU A 299 15.29 -18.10 11.19
CA LEU A 299 15.41 -17.05 10.18
C LEU A 299 14.48 -15.85 10.45
N ALA A 300 13.66 -15.94 11.51
CA ALA A 300 12.70 -14.90 11.86
C ALA A 300 13.25 -14.00 12.97
N TRP A 301 13.07 -12.67 12.81
CA TRP A 301 13.40 -11.63 13.80
C TRP A 301 14.80 -11.76 14.42
N THR A 302 15.76 -12.21 13.65
CA THR A 302 17.15 -12.38 14.10
C THR A 302 17.91 -11.08 13.92
N GLY A 303 18.59 -10.63 14.98
CA GLY A 303 19.47 -9.46 14.98
C GLY A 303 20.91 -9.90 15.28
N TRP A 304 21.63 -10.35 14.27
CA TRP A 304 23.01 -10.83 14.44
C TRP A 304 23.97 -9.89 13.70
N SER A 305 25.14 -9.65 14.29
CA SER A 305 26.25 -8.94 13.62
C SER A 305 26.90 -9.91 12.62
N GLU A 306 26.53 -9.82 11.35
CA GLU A 306 26.99 -10.74 10.32
C GLU A 306 27.58 -10.01 9.13
N THR A 307 28.43 -10.73 8.39
CA THR A 307 28.96 -10.23 7.11
C THR A 307 27.84 -10.10 6.08
N PHE A 308 28.02 -9.19 5.12
CA PHE A 308 27.08 -8.96 4.03
C PHE A 308 26.66 -10.26 3.31
N ALA A 309 27.61 -11.15 3.02
CA ALA A 309 27.33 -12.40 2.34
C ALA A 309 26.38 -13.33 3.15
N VAL A 310 26.56 -13.39 4.46
CA VAL A 310 25.70 -14.20 5.34
C VAL A 310 24.31 -13.58 5.45
N SER A 311 24.21 -12.27 5.59
CA SER A 311 22.91 -11.57 5.61
C SER A 311 22.16 -11.76 4.30
N ALA A 312 22.84 -11.68 3.15
CA ALA A 312 22.24 -11.90 1.83
C ALA A 312 21.77 -13.35 1.65
N SER A 313 22.59 -14.35 2.06
CA SER A 313 22.20 -15.76 1.96
C SER A 313 21.00 -16.08 2.86
N ARG A 314 20.94 -15.53 4.07
CA ARG A 314 19.78 -15.68 4.98
C ARG A 314 18.52 -15.03 4.42
N LEU A 315 18.63 -13.84 3.85
CA LEU A 315 17.50 -13.16 3.22
C LEU A 315 16.93 -14.01 2.08
N LEU A 316 17.79 -14.55 1.20
CA LEU A 316 17.36 -15.43 0.12
C LEU A 316 16.76 -16.73 0.63
N ALA A 317 17.38 -17.36 1.63
CA ALA A 317 16.88 -18.58 2.25
C ALA A 317 15.52 -18.34 2.92
N ALA A 318 15.36 -17.27 3.68
CA ALA A 318 14.10 -16.91 4.31
C ALA A 318 13.01 -16.61 3.28
N ALA A 319 13.33 -15.87 2.22
CA ALA A 319 12.39 -15.60 1.14
C ALA A 319 11.95 -16.88 0.41
N ALA A 320 12.89 -17.76 0.06
CA ALA A 320 12.59 -19.02 -0.62
C ALA A 320 11.80 -19.99 0.28
N LEU A 321 12.23 -20.18 1.53
CA LEU A 321 11.57 -21.06 2.50
C LEU A 321 10.18 -20.52 2.85
N GLY A 322 10.07 -19.24 3.14
CA GLY A 322 8.79 -18.60 3.48
C GLY A 322 7.78 -18.65 2.33
N ALA A 323 8.20 -18.27 1.11
CA ALA A 323 7.35 -18.36 -0.07
C ALA A 323 6.95 -19.80 -0.39
N GLY A 324 7.89 -20.75 -0.28
CA GLY A 324 7.64 -22.18 -0.48
C GLY A 324 6.66 -22.74 0.52
N ALA A 325 6.85 -22.48 1.81
CA ALA A 325 5.95 -22.93 2.89
C ALA A 325 4.55 -22.36 2.73
N TYR A 326 4.45 -21.06 2.42
CA TYR A 326 3.17 -20.39 2.15
C TYR A 326 2.44 -21.00 0.96
N ALA A 327 3.13 -21.11 -0.20
CA ALA A 327 2.54 -21.64 -1.43
C ALA A 327 2.14 -23.12 -1.29
N ALA A 328 2.97 -23.94 -0.64
CA ALA A 328 2.66 -25.34 -0.38
C ALA A 328 1.43 -25.50 0.52
N THR A 329 1.39 -24.80 1.65
CA THR A 329 0.25 -24.85 2.59
C THR A 329 -1.03 -24.37 1.92
N LEU A 330 -0.98 -23.25 1.21
CA LEU A 330 -2.13 -22.72 0.51
C LEU A 330 -2.64 -23.69 -0.56
N SER A 331 -1.73 -24.30 -1.33
CA SER A 331 -2.07 -25.28 -2.37
C SER A 331 -2.71 -26.55 -1.78
N VAL A 332 -2.18 -27.05 -0.65
CA VAL A 332 -2.74 -28.21 0.06
C VAL A 332 -4.14 -27.88 0.58
N LEU A 333 -4.32 -26.76 1.26
CA LEU A 333 -5.62 -26.36 1.81
C LEU A 333 -6.67 -26.11 0.70
N TRP A 334 -6.26 -25.52 -0.42
CA TRP A 334 -7.12 -25.30 -1.56
C TRP A 334 -7.54 -26.60 -2.24
N SER A 335 -6.59 -27.54 -2.44
CA SER A 335 -6.87 -28.85 -3.04
C SER A 335 -7.73 -29.72 -2.14
N ALA A 336 -7.50 -29.73 -0.82
CA ALA A 336 -8.27 -30.49 0.16
C ALA A 336 -9.75 -30.05 0.21
N GLN A 337 -10.06 -28.83 -0.17
CA GLN A 337 -11.44 -28.31 -0.24
C GLN A 337 -12.10 -28.47 -1.64
N GLY A 338 -11.52 -29.23 -2.53
CA GLY A 338 -12.07 -29.44 -3.85
C GLY A 338 -11.90 -28.29 -4.84
N ARG A 339 -10.88 -27.43 -4.62
CA ARG A 339 -10.53 -26.28 -5.48
C ARG A 339 -11.68 -25.30 -5.69
N PRO A 340 -12.23 -24.73 -4.62
CA PRO A 340 -13.33 -23.78 -4.75
C PRO A 340 -12.91 -22.55 -5.57
N ASP A 341 -13.88 -21.97 -6.28
CA ASP A 341 -13.68 -20.71 -6.99
C ASP A 341 -13.37 -19.59 -6.00
N GLY A 342 -12.27 -18.87 -6.23
CA GLY A 342 -11.81 -17.82 -5.35
C GLY A 342 -10.52 -17.15 -5.80
N ALA A 343 -9.90 -16.41 -4.89
CA ALA A 343 -8.66 -15.69 -5.12
C ALA A 343 -7.52 -16.59 -5.60
N GLU A 344 -7.44 -17.82 -5.08
CA GLU A 344 -6.44 -18.82 -5.44
C GLU A 344 -6.60 -19.29 -6.89
N ALA A 345 -7.84 -19.56 -7.32
CA ALA A 345 -8.13 -19.92 -8.70
C ALA A 345 -7.76 -18.80 -9.69
N ASP A 346 -8.08 -17.55 -9.30
CA ASP A 346 -7.73 -16.36 -10.09
C ASP A 346 -6.20 -16.18 -10.22
N MET A 347 -5.46 -16.41 -9.15
CA MET A 347 -4.00 -16.32 -9.15
C MET A 347 -3.38 -17.41 -10.04
N VAL A 348 -3.85 -18.66 -9.95
CA VAL A 348 -3.40 -19.75 -10.81
C VAL A 348 -3.69 -19.44 -12.27
N ALA A 349 -4.90 -18.96 -12.59
CA ALA A 349 -5.26 -18.56 -13.94
C ALA A 349 -4.39 -17.40 -14.48
N ALA A 350 -4.06 -16.42 -13.64
CA ALA A 350 -3.17 -15.31 -13.99
C ALA A 350 -1.75 -15.81 -14.29
N LEU A 351 -1.19 -16.67 -13.43
CA LEU A 351 0.13 -17.28 -13.64
C LEU A 351 0.19 -18.13 -14.92
N GLN A 352 -0.85 -18.90 -15.22
CA GLN A 352 -0.94 -19.68 -16.45
C GLN A 352 -1.01 -18.78 -17.70
N ARG A 353 -1.71 -17.65 -17.63
CA ARG A 353 -1.75 -16.67 -18.74
C ARG A 353 -0.38 -16.03 -18.97
N LEU A 354 0.33 -15.68 -17.90
CA LEU A 354 1.68 -15.14 -17.98
C LEU A 354 2.67 -16.14 -18.56
N SER A 355 2.66 -17.40 -18.10
CA SER A 355 3.53 -18.45 -18.60
C SER A 355 3.31 -18.74 -20.09
N ARG A 356 2.04 -18.75 -20.54
CA ARG A 356 1.68 -18.88 -21.97
C ARG A 356 2.18 -17.68 -22.79
N ARG A 357 2.11 -16.46 -22.27
CA ARG A 357 2.64 -15.26 -22.95
C ARG A 357 4.17 -15.32 -23.08
N VAL A 358 4.87 -15.68 -22.00
CA VAL A 358 6.34 -15.81 -22.01
C VAL A 358 6.77 -16.89 -22.99
N ARG A 359 6.15 -18.08 -22.95
CA ARG A 359 6.44 -19.15 -23.91
C ARG A 359 6.18 -18.74 -25.36
N ARG A 360 5.12 -17.96 -25.61
CA ARG A 360 4.81 -17.47 -26.95
C ARG A 360 5.84 -16.46 -27.43
N ASN A 361 6.32 -15.56 -26.57
CA ASN A 361 7.35 -14.59 -26.93
C ASN A 361 8.72 -15.24 -27.17
N LEU A 362 9.07 -16.30 -26.41
CA LEU A 362 10.30 -17.09 -26.61
C LEU A 362 10.24 -18.01 -27.85
N ALA A 363 9.05 -18.30 -28.37
CA ALA A 363 8.88 -19.11 -29.59
C ALA A 363 8.88 -18.25 -30.88
N PHE A 364 8.82 -16.92 -30.77
CA PHE A 364 8.83 -15.98 -31.90
C PHE A 364 10.06 -15.05 -31.91
N GLY A 365 10.99 -15.19 -30.97
CA GLY A 365 12.33 -14.58 -30.97
C GLY A 365 13.40 -15.65 -31.24
#